data_755ae120719843d35f4f08935c149eea
#
_entry.id   755ae120719843d35f4f08935c149eea
#
_cell.length_a   1.000
_cell.length_b   1.000
_cell.length_c   1.000
_cell.angle_alpha   90.00
_cell.angle_beta   90.00
_cell.angle_gamma   90.00
#
_symmetry.space_group_name_H-M   'P 1'
#
loop_
_entity.id
_entity.type
_entity.pdbx_description
1 polymer ?
#
loop_
_entity_poly.entity_id
_entity_poly.type
_entity_poly.pdbx_seq_one_letter_code
_entity_poly.pdbx_strand_id
1 'polypeptide(L)'
;TIVLAHFTSKYVEEPLRHKKLSPRTIYKGASITTAVSLVAGVLIAFTSSSIITTKGEPSYQFDLIKVMAKPAVYGDSCHVNYGETKSGACTYGDKNSSQTIVLYGDSHAAQWFPTLEKLANQRGFKLISLTKSACPAVEAKRRNQGAFRQADCTQWRKNSIERIAEIKPLAVITGNFHYYTPENEKVSRTAWWREGQRQLLNNLRGTSKHLIYISDTPRPLRDIPNCLASRNSKVCDSTERSRVSVIPGFEVINPTPWLCSSYCPAILDGSVAYRDASHISVEMSLKLLPKFEQVLIAKGLFA
;
A
#
# COMPACT_ATOMS: atom_id res chain seq x y z
N THR A 1 -3.61 1.86 -33.97
CA THR A 1 -2.40 0.97 -34.10
C THR A 1 -2.30 0.37 -35.50
N ILE A 2 -3.33 -0.27 -36.06
CA ILE A 2 -3.30 -0.95 -37.40
C ILE A 2 -2.97 0.04 -38.52
N VAL A 3 -3.59 1.22 -38.55
CA VAL A 3 -3.33 2.27 -39.55
C VAL A 3 -1.87 2.73 -39.49
N LEU A 4 -1.32 2.97 -38.31
CA LEU A 4 0.06 3.39 -38.13
C LEU A 4 1.03 2.28 -38.61
N ALA A 5 0.77 1.02 -38.24
CA ALA A 5 1.56 -0.13 -38.68
C ALA A 5 1.56 -0.28 -40.22
N HIS A 6 0.41 -0.09 -40.89
CA HIS A 6 0.29 -0.12 -42.33
C HIS A 6 1.12 1.00 -42.98
N PHE A 7 1.05 2.22 -42.48
CA PHE A 7 1.86 3.34 -42.98
C PHE A 7 3.35 3.11 -42.76
N THR A 8 3.75 2.61 -41.61
CA THR A 8 5.16 2.31 -41.30
C THR A 8 5.67 1.21 -42.23
N SER A 9 4.92 0.14 -42.41
CA SER A 9 5.30 -0.94 -43.33
C SER A 9 5.46 -0.42 -44.77
N LYS A 10 4.46 0.26 -45.32
CA LYS A 10 4.43 0.71 -46.71
C LYS A 10 5.46 1.80 -47.05
N TYR A 11 5.67 2.76 -46.15
CA TYR A 11 6.50 3.94 -46.46
C TYR A 11 7.91 3.91 -45.85
N VAL A 12 8.16 3.03 -44.87
CA VAL A 12 9.44 2.92 -44.19
C VAL A 12 10.10 1.55 -44.45
N GLU A 13 9.38 0.47 -44.11
CA GLU A 13 9.97 -0.87 -44.19
C GLU A 13 10.18 -1.36 -45.63
N GLU A 14 9.17 -1.32 -46.49
CA GLU A 14 9.25 -1.81 -47.86
C GLU A 14 10.30 -1.06 -48.70
N PRO A 15 10.39 0.30 -48.71
CA PRO A 15 11.41 1.00 -49.46
C PRO A 15 12.83 0.74 -48.95
N LEU A 16 13.02 0.45 -47.65
CA LEU A 16 14.34 0.18 -47.09
C LEU A 16 14.76 -1.27 -47.24
N ARG A 17 13.82 -2.21 -47.31
CA ARG A 17 14.09 -3.66 -47.47
C ARG A 17 14.80 -4.03 -48.78
N HIS A 18 14.56 -3.28 -49.84
CA HIS A 18 15.09 -3.56 -51.16
C HIS A 18 16.30 -2.68 -51.59
N LYS A 19 16.68 -1.73 -50.73
CA LYS A 19 17.86 -0.85 -51.00
C LYS A 19 19.11 -1.40 -50.34
N LYS A 20 20.17 -1.61 -51.15
CA LYS A 20 21.51 -1.88 -50.64
C LYS A 20 22.09 -0.56 -50.08
N LEU A 21 21.90 -0.30 -48.82
CA LEU A 21 22.43 0.88 -48.14
C LEU A 21 23.88 0.65 -47.69
N SER A 22 24.70 1.65 -47.74
CA SER A 22 26.06 1.58 -47.17
C SER A 22 25.99 1.54 -45.63
N PRO A 23 26.94 0.88 -44.95
CA PRO A 23 26.97 0.87 -43.49
C PRO A 23 26.89 2.27 -42.86
N ARG A 24 27.59 3.24 -43.47
CA ARG A 24 27.54 4.65 -43.00
C ARG A 24 26.13 5.25 -43.07
N THR A 25 25.37 4.94 -44.11
CA THR A 25 23.99 5.43 -44.27
C THR A 25 23.06 4.78 -43.26
N ILE A 26 23.26 3.47 -42.97
CA ILE A 26 22.50 2.74 -41.95
C ILE A 26 22.76 3.34 -40.57
N TYR A 27 24.03 3.53 -40.20
CA TYR A 27 24.38 4.12 -38.91
C TYR A 27 23.85 5.56 -38.75
N LYS A 28 23.99 6.41 -39.77
CA LYS A 28 23.40 7.76 -39.73
C LYS A 28 21.89 7.72 -39.59
N GLY A 29 21.19 6.89 -40.34
CA GLY A 29 19.74 6.72 -40.22
C GLY A 29 19.30 6.24 -38.84
N ALA A 30 19.96 5.20 -38.31
CA ALA A 30 19.69 4.68 -36.99
C ALA A 30 19.93 5.74 -35.89
N SER A 31 21.04 6.46 -35.96
CA SER A 31 21.33 7.54 -34.98
C SER A 31 20.30 8.66 -35.00
N ILE A 32 19.88 9.09 -36.20
CA ILE A 32 18.85 10.13 -36.35
C ILE A 32 17.51 9.63 -35.81
N THR A 33 17.09 8.40 -36.12
CA THR A 33 15.83 7.82 -35.65
C THR A 33 15.82 7.68 -34.13
N THR A 34 16.93 7.20 -33.55
CA THR A 34 17.08 7.08 -32.11
C THR A 34 17.00 8.47 -31.43
N ALA A 35 17.73 9.47 -31.99
CA ALA A 35 17.67 10.83 -31.44
C ALA A 35 16.27 11.44 -31.51
N VAL A 36 15.56 11.28 -32.64
CA VAL A 36 14.18 11.76 -32.79
C VAL A 36 13.24 11.05 -31.84
N SER A 37 13.38 9.72 -31.66
CA SER A 37 12.56 8.95 -30.71
C SER A 37 12.80 9.37 -29.26
N LEU A 38 14.06 9.64 -28.88
CA LEU A 38 14.40 10.15 -27.55
C LEU A 38 13.82 11.54 -27.32
N VAL A 39 13.96 12.46 -28.28
CA VAL A 39 13.38 13.82 -28.17
C VAL A 39 11.86 13.75 -28.10
N ALA A 40 11.21 12.92 -28.93
CA ALA A 40 9.77 12.73 -28.88
C ALA A 40 9.32 12.12 -27.53
N GLY A 41 10.04 11.12 -27.02
CA GLY A 41 9.78 10.53 -25.71
C GLY A 41 9.91 11.53 -24.56
N VAL A 42 10.96 12.37 -24.61
CA VAL A 42 11.16 13.44 -23.63
C VAL A 42 10.04 14.49 -23.74
N LEU A 43 9.68 14.94 -24.94
CA LEU A 43 8.57 15.89 -25.14
C LEU A 43 7.24 15.32 -24.64
N ILE A 44 6.93 14.07 -24.92
CA ILE A 44 5.72 13.40 -24.39
C ILE A 44 5.76 13.35 -22.87
N ALA A 45 6.91 13.01 -22.27
CA ALA A 45 7.05 12.98 -20.82
C ALA A 45 6.84 14.36 -20.17
N PHE A 46 7.36 15.43 -20.80
CA PHE A 46 7.17 16.80 -20.31
C PHE A 46 5.76 17.37 -20.58
N THR A 47 5.05 16.90 -21.59
CA THR A 47 3.68 17.36 -21.90
C THR A 47 2.60 16.53 -21.23
N SER A 48 2.93 15.35 -20.69
CA SER A 48 1.98 14.49 -19.97
C SER A 48 1.71 15.09 -18.60
N SER A 49 0.57 15.77 -18.44
CA SER A 49 0.12 16.26 -17.14
C SER A 49 -0.37 15.09 -16.28
N SER A 50 0.19 14.94 -15.08
CA SER A 50 -0.35 14.05 -14.04
C SER A 50 -1.53 14.65 -13.29
N ILE A 51 -1.82 15.94 -13.55
CA ILE A 51 -2.94 16.64 -12.91
C ILE A 51 -4.25 16.21 -13.55
N ILE A 52 -5.11 15.66 -12.72
CA ILE A 52 -6.47 15.23 -13.07
C ILE A 52 -7.47 16.21 -12.45
N THR A 53 -8.46 16.62 -13.25
CA THR A 53 -9.64 17.34 -12.77
C THR A 53 -10.83 16.38 -12.81
N THR A 54 -11.53 16.22 -11.67
CA THR A 54 -12.71 15.35 -11.61
C THR A 54 -13.87 15.95 -12.42
N LYS A 55 -14.72 15.07 -12.94
CA LYS A 55 -15.94 15.46 -13.64
C LYS A 55 -17.06 15.81 -12.65
N GLY A 56 -17.90 16.77 -13.03
CA GLY A 56 -19.07 17.21 -12.24
C GLY A 56 -18.71 18.16 -11.10
N GLU A 57 -19.76 18.61 -10.39
CA GLU A 57 -19.60 19.55 -9.27
C GLU A 57 -19.84 18.86 -7.91
N PRO A 58 -19.06 19.20 -6.88
CA PRO A 58 -17.85 20.04 -6.96
C PRO A 58 -16.72 19.34 -7.73
N SER A 59 -15.93 20.10 -8.49
CA SER A 59 -14.75 19.58 -9.16
C SER A 59 -13.52 19.68 -8.26
N TYR A 60 -12.64 18.70 -8.38
CA TYR A 60 -11.38 18.62 -7.61
C TYR A 60 -10.21 18.40 -8.56
N GLN A 61 -9.08 18.99 -8.23
CA GLN A 61 -7.82 18.75 -8.93
C GLN A 61 -6.86 17.96 -8.04
N PHE A 62 -6.22 16.95 -8.59
CA PHE A 62 -5.20 16.17 -7.89
C PHE A 62 -4.13 15.66 -8.86
N ASP A 63 -2.93 15.48 -8.33
CA ASP A 63 -1.83 14.84 -9.05
C ASP A 63 -1.95 13.32 -8.93
N LEU A 64 -2.22 12.65 -10.05
CA LEU A 64 -2.42 11.21 -10.12
C LEU A 64 -1.19 10.44 -9.62
N ILE A 65 0.03 10.87 -10.01
CA ILE A 65 1.28 10.22 -9.60
C ILE A 65 1.44 10.32 -8.08
N LYS A 66 1.18 11.50 -7.51
CA LYS A 66 1.28 11.76 -6.07
C LYS A 66 0.24 10.95 -5.29
N VAL A 67 -1.00 10.88 -5.78
CA VAL A 67 -2.07 10.08 -5.12
C VAL A 67 -1.75 8.60 -5.12
N MET A 68 -1.23 8.06 -6.23
CA MET A 68 -0.88 6.64 -6.37
C MET A 68 0.46 6.28 -5.70
N ALA A 69 1.18 7.25 -5.16
CA ALA A 69 2.46 7.02 -4.50
C ALA A 69 2.30 6.04 -3.33
N LYS A 70 3.28 5.14 -3.21
CA LYS A 70 3.38 4.19 -2.09
C LYS A 70 4.12 4.83 -0.92
N PRO A 71 3.89 4.38 0.33
CA PRO A 71 4.72 4.75 1.48
C PRO A 71 6.22 4.51 1.26
N ALA A 72 7.09 5.28 1.92
CA ALA A 72 8.54 5.21 1.76
C ALA A 72 9.13 3.81 1.98
N VAL A 73 8.54 3.00 2.87
CA VAL A 73 8.96 1.60 3.12
C VAL A 73 9.00 0.70 1.88
N TYR A 74 8.33 1.10 0.79
CA TYR A 74 8.41 0.36 -0.47
C TYR A 74 9.66 0.73 -1.27
N GLY A 75 10.12 1.97 -1.17
CA GLY A 75 11.31 2.46 -1.89
C GLY A 75 12.62 2.07 -1.21
N ASP A 76 12.62 1.92 0.11
CA ASP A 76 13.80 1.55 0.91
C ASP A 76 13.88 0.04 1.20
N SER A 77 13.07 -0.78 0.51
CA SER A 77 13.04 -2.23 0.65
C SER A 77 12.60 -2.74 2.03
N CYS A 78 11.96 -1.91 2.83
CA CYS A 78 11.45 -2.29 4.16
C CYS A 78 10.03 -2.87 4.13
N HIS A 79 9.32 -2.74 3.00
CA HIS A 79 8.14 -3.54 2.71
C HIS A 79 8.54 -4.75 1.87
N VAL A 80 8.73 -5.89 2.55
CA VAL A 80 9.31 -7.11 1.97
C VAL A 80 8.42 -7.70 0.87
N ASN A 81 9.03 -8.13 -0.23
CA ASN A 81 8.34 -8.72 -1.37
C ASN A 81 8.19 -10.24 -1.25
N TYR A 82 7.60 -10.86 -2.29
CA TYR A 82 7.53 -12.31 -2.42
C TYR A 82 8.95 -12.91 -2.51
N GLY A 83 9.14 -14.10 -1.94
CA GLY A 83 10.43 -14.79 -1.88
C GLY A 83 11.30 -14.38 -0.70
N GLU A 84 11.11 -13.20 -0.14
CA GLU A 84 11.89 -12.71 0.99
C GLU A 84 11.22 -13.10 2.32
N THR A 85 11.99 -13.68 3.22
CA THR A 85 11.48 -14.17 4.51
C THR A 85 12.02 -13.40 5.72
N LYS A 86 12.87 -12.40 5.50
CA LYS A 86 13.44 -11.56 6.56
C LYS A 86 13.30 -10.08 6.19
N SER A 87 12.85 -9.28 7.13
CA SER A 87 12.87 -7.81 7.02
C SER A 87 14.26 -7.29 7.42
N GLY A 88 14.74 -6.27 6.70
CA GLY A 88 15.96 -5.53 7.05
C GLY A 88 15.86 -4.82 8.41
N ALA A 89 16.82 -3.96 8.75
CA ALA A 89 16.80 -3.18 10.00
C ALA A 89 15.54 -2.32 10.11
N CYS A 90 15.18 -1.61 9.04
CA CYS A 90 13.90 -0.91 8.85
C CYS A 90 13.51 -0.04 10.05
N THR A 91 14.46 0.77 10.50
CA THR A 91 14.34 1.60 11.70
C THR A 91 14.21 3.06 11.34
N TYR A 92 13.18 3.72 11.87
CA TYR A 92 12.78 5.11 11.59
C TYR A 92 12.54 5.88 12.88
N GLY A 93 12.32 7.20 12.77
CA GLY A 93 12.17 8.09 13.92
C GLY A 93 13.47 8.26 14.69
N ASP A 94 13.38 8.42 16.00
CA ASP A 94 14.56 8.51 16.88
C ASP A 94 15.19 7.12 17.08
N LYS A 95 16.26 6.84 16.33
CA LYS A 95 16.97 5.56 16.37
C LYS A 95 17.64 5.26 17.72
N ASN A 96 17.84 6.28 18.54
CA ASN A 96 18.47 6.16 19.85
C ASN A 96 17.46 6.02 21.00
N SER A 97 16.17 6.19 20.70
CA SER A 97 15.11 6.07 21.68
C SER A 97 15.06 4.67 22.30
N SER A 98 14.87 4.61 23.62
CA SER A 98 14.57 3.37 24.34
C SER A 98 13.14 2.88 24.11
N GLN A 99 12.23 3.78 23.68
CA GLN A 99 10.87 3.44 23.37
C GLN A 99 10.75 3.00 21.90
N THR A 100 10.45 1.73 21.70
CA THR A 100 10.29 1.17 20.36
C THR A 100 8.83 0.79 20.10
N ILE A 101 8.31 1.16 18.94
CA ILE A 101 7.02 0.72 18.40
C ILE A 101 7.30 -0.10 17.15
N VAL A 102 6.66 -1.25 17.02
CA VAL A 102 6.75 -2.10 15.83
C VAL A 102 5.44 -2.03 15.04
N LEU A 103 5.54 -1.69 13.75
CA LEU A 103 4.45 -1.84 12.78
C LEU A 103 4.57 -3.21 12.11
N TYR A 104 3.56 -4.08 12.28
CA TYR A 104 3.61 -5.47 11.82
C TYR A 104 2.38 -5.86 10.99
N GLY A 105 2.59 -6.43 9.81
CA GLY A 105 1.50 -6.93 8.97
C GLY A 105 1.76 -6.88 7.48
N ASP A 106 0.69 -6.81 6.69
CA ASP A 106 0.79 -6.73 5.23
C ASP A 106 0.79 -5.28 4.72
N SER A 107 0.44 -5.08 3.46
CA SER A 107 0.37 -3.75 2.84
C SER A 107 -0.66 -2.83 3.50
N HIS A 108 -1.67 -3.39 4.20
CA HIS A 108 -2.64 -2.62 4.98
C HIS A 108 -2.12 -2.20 6.36
N ALA A 109 -1.05 -2.81 6.87
CA ALA A 109 -0.23 -2.21 7.92
C ALA A 109 0.65 -1.10 7.34
N ALA A 110 1.34 -1.37 6.21
CA ALA A 110 2.25 -0.42 5.58
C ALA A 110 1.57 0.90 5.15
N GLN A 111 0.27 0.93 4.88
CA GLN A 111 -0.45 2.17 4.57
C GLN A 111 -0.49 3.16 5.75
N TRP A 112 -0.28 2.72 6.99
CA TRP A 112 -0.20 3.55 8.19
C TRP A 112 1.23 4.01 8.52
N PHE A 113 2.21 3.52 7.77
CA PHE A 113 3.61 3.89 7.96
C PHE A 113 3.85 5.41 7.90
N PRO A 114 3.29 6.18 6.94
CA PRO A 114 3.52 7.62 6.90
C PRO A 114 3.07 8.35 8.17
N THR A 115 1.93 7.96 8.74
CA THR A 115 1.43 8.49 10.01
C THR A 115 2.35 8.13 11.16
N LEU A 116 2.75 6.86 11.27
CA LEU A 116 3.60 6.39 12.37
C LEU A 116 5.02 6.94 12.30
N GLU A 117 5.60 7.07 11.09
CA GLU A 117 6.90 7.67 10.89
C GLU A 117 6.89 9.15 11.32
N LYS A 118 5.86 9.90 10.92
CA LYS A 118 5.72 11.30 11.33
C LYS A 118 5.55 11.43 12.85
N LEU A 119 4.73 10.57 13.46
CA LEU A 119 4.61 10.52 14.93
C LEU A 119 5.92 10.14 15.61
N ALA A 120 6.68 9.19 15.06
CA ALA A 120 7.96 8.78 15.61
C ALA A 120 8.94 9.95 15.66
N ASN A 121 9.00 10.76 14.60
CA ASN A 121 9.81 11.96 14.53
C ASN A 121 9.32 13.06 15.50
N GLN A 122 8.02 13.20 15.69
CA GLN A 122 7.43 14.23 16.56
C GLN A 122 7.52 13.89 18.05
N ARG A 123 7.38 12.60 18.39
CA ARG A 123 7.31 12.10 19.77
C ARG A 123 8.60 11.46 20.27
N GLY A 124 9.62 11.36 19.41
CA GLY A 124 10.93 10.85 19.79
C GLY A 124 10.93 9.35 20.13
N PHE A 125 10.17 8.51 19.42
CA PHE A 125 10.25 7.06 19.56
C PHE A 125 10.91 6.40 18.34
N LYS A 126 11.42 5.21 18.55
CA LYS A 126 11.94 4.34 17.48
C LYS A 126 10.79 3.58 16.83
N LEU A 127 10.64 3.70 15.52
CA LEU A 127 9.69 2.90 14.75
C LEU A 127 10.43 1.81 13.97
N ILE A 128 10.00 0.57 14.10
CA ILE A 128 10.49 -0.55 13.29
C ILE A 128 9.33 -1.05 12.41
N SER A 129 9.56 -1.15 11.10
CA SER A 129 8.58 -1.67 10.15
C SER A 129 8.89 -3.12 9.81
N LEU A 130 7.97 -4.02 10.13
CA LEU A 130 7.96 -5.42 9.75
C LEU A 130 6.73 -5.66 8.88
N THR A 131 6.81 -5.26 7.60
CA THR A 131 5.67 -5.37 6.69
C THR A 131 6.04 -6.16 5.43
N LYS A 132 5.08 -6.93 4.91
CA LYS A 132 5.29 -7.80 3.74
C LYS A 132 4.10 -7.80 2.79
N SER A 133 4.40 -7.73 1.48
CA SER A 133 3.40 -7.79 0.41
C SER A 133 2.49 -9.01 0.54
N ALA A 134 1.17 -8.76 0.62
CA ALA A 134 0.14 -9.79 0.68
C ALA A 134 0.40 -10.92 1.70
N CYS A 135 1.02 -10.60 2.83
CA CYS A 135 1.28 -11.54 3.92
C CYS A 135 0.77 -10.97 5.25
N PRO A 136 -0.48 -11.24 5.64
CA PRO A 136 -1.03 -10.74 6.88
C PRO A 136 -0.27 -11.30 8.08
N ALA A 137 -0.18 -10.49 9.15
CA ALA A 137 0.32 -10.95 10.45
C ALA A 137 -0.54 -12.11 11.00
N VAL A 138 -1.83 -12.08 10.71
CA VAL A 138 -2.78 -13.14 11.03
C VAL A 138 -2.39 -14.44 10.33
N GLU A 139 -2.21 -15.51 11.09
CA GLU A 139 -1.87 -16.82 10.52
C GLU A 139 -3.10 -17.46 9.87
N ALA A 140 -3.12 -17.42 8.55
CA ALA A 140 -4.27 -17.84 7.77
C ALA A 140 -3.83 -18.38 6.40
N LYS A 141 -4.09 -19.67 6.15
CA LYS A 141 -3.90 -20.25 4.82
C LYS A 141 -4.97 -19.72 3.88
N ARG A 142 -4.56 -19.12 2.78
CA ARG A 142 -5.43 -18.40 1.85
C ARG A 142 -5.57 -19.11 0.52
N ARG A 143 -6.76 -19.05 -0.05
CA ARG A 143 -7.02 -19.51 -1.40
C ARG A 143 -6.17 -18.73 -2.42
N ASN A 144 -5.74 -19.39 -3.49
CA ASN A 144 -5.00 -18.82 -4.61
C ASN A 144 -3.64 -18.21 -4.27
N GLN A 145 -3.05 -18.56 -3.12
CA GLN A 145 -1.73 -18.03 -2.75
C GLN A 145 -0.57 -18.82 -3.37
N GLY A 146 -0.79 -20.11 -3.70
CA GLY A 146 0.25 -21.04 -4.10
C GLY A 146 1.15 -21.49 -2.93
N ALA A 147 1.66 -22.71 -2.99
CA ALA A 147 2.44 -23.32 -1.91
C ALA A 147 3.71 -22.52 -1.56
N PHE A 148 4.43 -22.01 -2.56
CA PHE A 148 5.65 -21.22 -2.37
C PHE A 148 5.38 -19.92 -1.58
N ARG A 149 4.38 -19.16 -1.97
CA ARG A 149 4.03 -17.90 -1.27
C ARG A 149 3.48 -18.15 0.13
N GLN A 150 2.82 -19.30 0.35
CA GLN A 150 2.34 -19.69 1.66
C GLN A 150 3.51 -20.03 2.60
N ALA A 151 4.49 -20.80 2.14
CA ALA A 151 5.69 -21.16 2.91
C ALA A 151 6.53 -19.92 3.23
N ASP A 152 6.75 -19.06 2.25
CA ASP A 152 7.46 -17.80 2.35
C ASP A 152 6.81 -16.85 3.38
N CYS A 153 5.50 -16.69 3.32
CA CYS A 153 4.75 -15.89 4.28
C CYS A 153 4.82 -16.49 5.71
N THR A 154 4.72 -17.81 5.85
CA THR A 154 4.82 -18.49 7.13
C THR A 154 6.20 -18.29 7.76
N GLN A 155 7.26 -18.44 6.98
CA GLN A 155 8.62 -18.25 7.46
C GLN A 155 8.87 -16.76 7.84
N TRP A 156 8.37 -15.81 7.04
CA TRP A 156 8.49 -14.41 7.37
C TRP A 156 7.77 -14.06 8.68
N ARG A 157 6.56 -14.59 8.93
CA ARG A 157 5.86 -14.38 10.21
C ARG A 157 6.68 -14.91 11.39
N LYS A 158 7.22 -16.13 11.27
CA LYS A 158 8.07 -16.71 12.29
C LYS A 158 9.26 -15.81 12.63
N ASN A 159 10.04 -15.42 11.61
CA ASN A 159 11.20 -14.55 11.79
C ASN A 159 10.81 -13.17 12.38
N SER A 160 9.65 -12.65 12.00
CA SER A 160 9.16 -11.36 12.52
C SER A 160 8.75 -11.44 13.99
N ILE A 161 8.06 -12.52 14.39
CA ILE A 161 7.64 -12.75 15.77
C ILE A 161 8.86 -12.97 16.67
N GLU A 162 9.84 -13.76 16.25
CA GLU A 162 11.11 -13.94 16.96
C GLU A 162 11.80 -12.59 17.18
N ARG A 163 11.90 -11.78 16.14
CA ARG A 163 12.50 -10.44 16.24
C ARG A 163 11.70 -9.50 17.17
N ILE A 164 10.38 -9.54 17.15
CA ILE A 164 9.53 -8.75 18.06
C ILE A 164 9.81 -9.16 19.51
N ALA A 165 9.93 -10.46 19.77
CA ALA A 165 10.24 -10.98 21.11
C ALA A 165 11.63 -10.54 21.61
N GLU A 166 12.62 -10.43 20.72
CA GLU A 166 13.97 -9.91 21.03
C GLU A 166 13.95 -8.41 21.33
N ILE A 167 13.21 -7.62 20.53
CA ILE A 167 13.11 -6.15 20.65
C ILE A 167 12.39 -5.77 21.95
N LYS A 168 11.39 -6.53 22.37
CA LYS A 168 10.49 -6.20 23.49
C LYS A 168 9.94 -4.77 23.39
N PRO A 169 9.25 -4.43 22.29
CA PRO A 169 8.81 -3.06 22.05
C PRO A 169 7.78 -2.59 23.08
N LEU A 170 7.62 -1.28 23.23
CA LEU A 170 6.52 -0.67 23.99
C LEU A 170 5.17 -1.11 23.42
N ALA A 171 5.05 -1.10 22.09
CA ALA A 171 3.84 -1.49 21.40
C ALA A 171 4.13 -2.27 20.11
N VAL A 172 3.29 -3.26 19.81
CA VAL A 172 3.15 -3.85 18.48
C VAL A 172 1.82 -3.38 17.89
N ILE A 173 1.90 -2.64 16.78
CA ILE A 173 0.73 -2.17 16.04
C ILE A 173 0.58 -3.05 14.80
N THR A 174 -0.49 -3.83 14.72
CA THR A 174 -0.75 -4.73 13.59
C THR A 174 -1.92 -4.27 12.74
N GLY A 175 -1.77 -4.37 11.42
CA GLY A 175 -2.81 -4.09 10.43
C GLY A 175 -2.79 -5.15 9.34
N ASN A 176 -3.97 -5.51 8.80
CA ASN A 176 -4.08 -6.58 7.84
C ASN A 176 -5.23 -6.33 6.86
N PHE A 177 -5.04 -6.69 5.60
CA PHE A 177 -6.14 -6.75 4.64
C PHE A 177 -7.18 -7.77 5.07
N HIS A 178 -8.42 -7.33 5.27
CA HIS A 178 -9.45 -8.21 5.84
C HIS A 178 -10.20 -9.03 4.77
N TYR A 179 -10.01 -8.72 3.50
CA TYR A 179 -10.80 -9.35 2.41
C TYR A 179 -10.18 -10.63 1.84
N TYR A 180 -9.20 -11.22 2.53
CA TYR A 180 -8.70 -12.56 2.18
C TYR A 180 -9.78 -13.62 2.34
N THR A 181 -9.66 -14.70 1.56
CA THR A 181 -10.55 -15.86 1.59
C THR A 181 -9.80 -17.10 2.07
N PRO A 182 -10.43 -17.97 2.88
CA PRO A 182 -9.79 -19.19 3.34
C PRO A 182 -9.50 -20.14 2.18
N GLU A 183 -8.46 -20.96 2.31
CA GLU A 183 -8.14 -22.01 1.35
C GLU A 183 -9.28 -23.03 1.25
N ASN A 184 -9.83 -23.44 2.39
CA ASN A 184 -11.00 -24.31 2.46
C ASN A 184 -12.27 -23.47 2.44
N GLU A 185 -13.03 -23.55 1.33
CA GLU A 185 -14.28 -22.80 1.12
C GLU A 185 -15.41 -23.20 2.08
N LYS A 186 -15.33 -24.38 2.69
CA LYS A 186 -16.33 -24.86 3.67
C LYS A 186 -16.16 -24.19 5.05
N VAL A 187 -15.03 -23.51 5.29
CA VAL A 187 -14.78 -22.81 6.54
C VAL A 187 -15.36 -21.41 6.50
N SER A 188 -16.13 -21.04 7.52
CA SER A 188 -16.61 -19.67 7.68
C SER A 188 -15.42 -18.71 7.71
N ARG A 189 -15.41 -17.71 6.81
CA ARG A 189 -14.39 -16.68 6.74
C ARG A 189 -14.19 -15.97 8.08
N THR A 190 -15.26 -15.68 8.78
CA THR A 190 -15.21 -15.03 10.10
C THR A 190 -14.54 -15.93 11.14
N ALA A 191 -14.89 -17.22 11.19
CA ALA A 191 -14.30 -18.17 12.14
C ALA A 191 -12.81 -18.38 11.83
N TRP A 192 -12.47 -18.57 10.56
CA TRP A 192 -11.10 -18.70 10.09
C TRP A 192 -10.23 -17.48 10.44
N TRP A 193 -10.74 -16.26 10.22
CA TRP A 193 -10.01 -15.04 10.54
C TRP A 193 -9.81 -14.86 12.05
N ARG A 194 -10.85 -15.15 12.85
CA ARG A 194 -10.77 -15.11 14.31
C ARG A 194 -9.77 -16.11 14.87
N GLU A 195 -9.69 -17.29 14.29
CA GLU A 195 -8.68 -18.29 14.67
C GLU A 195 -7.26 -17.79 14.40
N GLY A 196 -7.02 -17.26 13.20
CA GLY A 196 -5.72 -16.66 12.88
C GLY A 196 -5.36 -15.47 13.80
N GLN A 197 -6.34 -14.63 14.17
CA GLN A 197 -6.11 -13.57 15.17
C GLN A 197 -5.75 -14.13 16.55
N ARG A 198 -6.37 -15.25 16.96
CA ARG A 198 -6.06 -15.90 18.24
C ARG A 198 -4.64 -16.44 18.26
N GLN A 199 -4.21 -17.06 17.17
CA GLN A 199 -2.83 -17.51 17.01
C GLN A 199 -1.84 -16.35 17.04
N LEU A 200 -2.12 -15.25 16.33
CA LEU A 200 -1.31 -14.05 16.37
C LEU A 200 -1.20 -13.49 17.80
N LEU A 201 -2.34 -13.38 18.51
CA LEU A 201 -2.35 -12.90 19.90
C LEU A 201 -1.51 -13.78 20.82
N ASN A 202 -1.62 -15.10 20.69
CA ASN A 202 -0.83 -16.05 21.46
C ASN A 202 0.67 -15.91 21.20
N ASN A 203 1.05 -15.72 19.93
CA ASN A 203 2.45 -15.58 19.52
C ASN A 203 3.06 -14.25 19.99
N LEU A 204 2.25 -13.19 20.15
CA LEU A 204 2.70 -11.88 20.60
C LEU A 204 2.53 -11.63 22.10
N ARG A 205 1.86 -12.55 22.82
CA ARG A 205 1.62 -12.39 24.25
C ARG A 205 2.93 -12.30 25.03
N GLY A 206 3.05 -11.25 25.85
CA GLY A 206 4.25 -10.99 26.65
C GLY A 206 5.43 -10.39 25.89
N THR A 207 5.31 -10.13 24.58
CA THR A 207 6.39 -9.50 23.80
C THR A 207 6.40 -7.97 23.92
N SER A 208 5.27 -7.35 24.27
CA SER A 208 5.12 -5.89 24.38
C SER A 208 4.10 -5.53 25.44
N LYS A 209 4.12 -4.27 25.91
CA LYS A 209 3.12 -3.73 26.85
C LYS A 209 1.77 -3.54 26.16
N HIS A 210 1.75 -3.07 24.90
CA HIS A 210 0.54 -2.83 24.14
C HIS A 210 0.52 -3.70 22.88
N LEU A 211 -0.59 -4.42 22.67
CA LEU A 211 -0.89 -5.16 21.44
C LEU A 211 -2.07 -4.49 20.76
N ILE A 212 -1.80 -3.68 19.74
CA ILE A 212 -2.78 -2.85 19.07
C ILE A 212 -3.13 -3.46 17.70
N TYR A 213 -4.41 -3.65 17.46
CA TYR A 213 -4.94 -4.11 16.17
C TYR A 213 -5.67 -2.96 15.47
N ILE A 214 -5.15 -2.53 14.33
CA ILE A 214 -5.86 -1.60 13.46
C ILE A 214 -6.82 -2.42 12.59
N SER A 215 -8.12 -2.17 12.74
CA SER A 215 -9.11 -2.73 11.83
C SER A 215 -8.86 -2.20 10.42
N ASP A 216 -9.10 -3.05 9.43
CA ASP A 216 -8.89 -2.65 8.04
C ASP A 216 -9.75 -1.44 7.66
N THR A 217 -9.25 -0.64 6.75
CA THR A 217 -10.00 0.49 6.19
C THR A 217 -11.19 0.00 5.35
N PRO A 218 -12.28 0.76 5.26
CA PRO A 218 -13.35 0.46 4.32
C PRO A 218 -12.79 0.29 2.91
N ARG A 219 -13.22 -0.76 2.23
CA ARG A 219 -12.74 -1.04 0.88
C ARG A 219 -13.57 -0.26 -0.13
N PRO A 220 -12.96 0.54 -1.02
CA PRO A 220 -13.69 1.14 -2.12
C PRO A 220 -14.12 0.06 -3.12
N LEU A 221 -15.27 0.25 -3.76
CA LEU A 221 -15.79 -0.67 -4.78
C LEU A 221 -15.04 -0.57 -6.11
N ARG A 222 -14.17 0.42 -6.26
CA ARG A 222 -13.44 0.77 -7.49
C ARG A 222 -12.00 1.17 -7.15
N ASP A 223 -11.15 1.16 -8.15
CA ASP A 223 -9.88 1.88 -8.10
C ASP A 223 -10.18 3.38 -8.12
N ILE A 224 -9.91 4.05 -6.99
CA ILE A 224 -10.37 5.43 -6.79
C ILE A 224 -9.69 6.42 -7.72
N PRO A 225 -8.35 6.44 -7.90
CA PRO A 225 -7.71 7.35 -8.84
C PRO A 225 -8.25 7.22 -10.26
N ASN A 226 -8.39 6.00 -10.77
CA ASN A 226 -8.91 5.72 -12.10
C ASN A 226 -10.41 6.09 -12.22
N CYS A 227 -11.19 5.87 -11.17
CA CYS A 227 -12.59 6.28 -11.13
C CYS A 227 -12.70 7.81 -11.22
N LEU A 228 -11.95 8.54 -10.40
CA LEU A 228 -11.97 10.01 -10.37
C LEU A 228 -11.47 10.64 -11.68
N ALA A 229 -10.52 10.00 -12.36
CA ALA A 229 -10.03 10.44 -13.67
C ALA A 229 -11.07 10.34 -14.78
N SER A 230 -12.06 9.46 -14.63
CA SER A 230 -13.01 9.16 -15.71
C SER A 230 -14.47 9.49 -15.39
N ARG A 231 -14.83 9.68 -14.11
CA ARG A 231 -16.21 9.77 -13.63
C ARG A 231 -16.42 10.96 -12.70
N ASN A 232 -17.69 11.25 -12.40
CA ASN A 232 -18.07 12.17 -11.32
C ASN A 232 -17.60 11.60 -9.96
N SER A 233 -17.09 12.44 -9.06
CA SER A 233 -16.56 12.03 -7.76
C SER A 233 -17.55 11.22 -6.93
N LYS A 234 -18.84 11.60 -6.93
CA LYS A 234 -19.91 10.88 -6.20
C LYS A 234 -20.11 9.44 -6.66
N VAL A 235 -19.82 9.12 -7.92
CA VAL A 235 -19.92 7.75 -8.45
C VAL A 235 -18.77 6.86 -7.90
N CYS A 236 -17.72 7.49 -7.41
CA CYS A 236 -16.55 6.81 -6.84
C CYS A 236 -16.68 6.56 -5.34
N ASP A 237 -17.69 7.14 -4.69
CA ASP A 237 -17.98 6.90 -3.28
C ASP A 237 -18.42 5.45 -3.03
N SER A 238 -18.24 4.96 -1.82
CA SER A 238 -18.58 3.60 -1.41
C SER A 238 -19.48 3.61 -0.18
N THR A 239 -20.38 2.62 -0.09
CA THR A 239 -21.16 2.34 1.11
C THR A 239 -20.61 1.14 1.88
N GLU A 240 -19.57 0.48 1.35
CA GLU A 240 -18.97 -0.67 2.01
C GLU A 240 -18.15 -0.22 3.23
N ARG A 241 -18.46 -0.81 4.37
CA ARG A 241 -17.77 -0.55 5.63
C ARG A 241 -16.93 -1.74 6.04
N SER A 242 -15.77 -1.49 6.60
CA SER A 242 -14.97 -2.53 7.21
C SER A 242 -15.76 -3.15 8.38
N ARG A 243 -15.87 -4.48 8.38
CA ARG A 243 -16.45 -5.21 9.50
C ARG A 243 -15.36 -5.43 10.53
N VAL A 244 -15.46 -4.73 11.64
CA VAL A 244 -14.55 -4.92 12.77
C VAL A 244 -14.85 -6.28 13.42
N SER A 245 -14.01 -7.27 13.13
CA SER A 245 -14.01 -8.53 13.86
C SER A 245 -12.81 -8.56 14.77
N VAL A 246 -12.97 -8.16 16.02
CA VAL A 246 -11.88 -8.14 16.99
C VAL A 246 -12.11 -9.20 18.02
N ILE A 247 -11.07 -10.00 18.29
CA ILE A 247 -11.06 -10.90 19.44
C ILE A 247 -10.59 -10.14 20.69
N PRO A 248 -11.08 -10.48 21.88
CA PRO A 248 -10.54 -9.94 23.13
C PRO A 248 -9.04 -10.19 23.27
N GLY A 249 -8.33 -9.23 23.82
CA GLY A 249 -6.88 -9.29 24.07
C GLY A 249 -6.05 -8.35 23.21
N PHE A 250 -6.60 -7.82 22.11
CA PHE A 250 -6.03 -6.69 21.40
C PHE A 250 -6.70 -5.38 21.83
N GLU A 251 -5.91 -4.33 21.91
CA GLU A 251 -6.41 -2.96 21.88
C GLU A 251 -6.75 -2.58 20.44
N VAL A 252 -7.95 -2.04 20.20
CA VAL A 252 -8.42 -1.83 18.82
C VAL A 252 -8.38 -0.38 18.43
N ILE A 253 -7.91 -0.12 17.21
CA ILE A 253 -8.11 1.13 16.46
C ILE A 253 -9.06 0.84 15.30
N ASN A 254 -10.19 1.53 15.27
CA ASN A 254 -11.14 1.45 14.16
C ASN A 254 -11.10 2.75 13.34
N PRO A 255 -10.49 2.74 12.14
CA PRO A 255 -10.42 3.92 11.29
C PRO A 255 -11.71 4.22 10.51
N THR A 256 -12.69 3.31 10.51
CA THR A 256 -13.92 3.48 9.72
C THR A 256 -14.64 4.80 10.02
N PRO A 257 -14.85 5.26 11.27
CA PRO A 257 -15.48 6.54 11.54
C PRO A 257 -14.66 7.76 11.13
N TRP A 258 -13.37 7.57 10.84
CA TRP A 258 -12.50 8.65 10.36
C TRP A 258 -12.63 8.88 8.86
N LEU A 259 -13.02 7.84 8.13
CA LEU A 259 -13.10 7.80 6.67
C LEU A 259 -14.53 7.86 6.15
N CYS A 260 -15.51 7.46 6.96
CA CYS A 260 -16.89 7.28 6.54
C CYS A 260 -17.88 7.84 7.54
N SER A 261 -18.96 8.44 7.04
CA SER A 261 -20.19 8.75 7.80
C SER A 261 -21.31 7.79 7.41
N SER A 262 -22.31 8.24 6.67
CA SER A 262 -23.33 7.37 6.04
C SER A 262 -22.76 6.62 4.83
N TYR A 263 -21.74 7.16 4.18
CA TYR A 263 -20.98 6.59 3.08
C TYR A 263 -19.48 6.91 3.26
N CYS A 264 -18.64 6.30 2.43
CA CYS A 264 -17.20 6.50 2.41
C CYS A 264 -16.83 7.29 1.16
N PRO A 265 -16.51 8.58 1.28
CA PRO A 265 -16.23 9.43 0.13
C PRO A 265 -14.90 9.07 -0.52
N ALA A 266 -14.85 9.16 -1.84
CA ALA A 266 -13.61 9.03 -2.61
C ALA A 266 -12.64 10.20 -2.37
N ILE A 267 -13.20 11.38 -2.06
CA ILE A 267 -12.47 12.58 -1.68
C ILE A 267 -12.97 13.02 -0.31
N LEU A 268 -12.07 13.05 0.68
CA LEU A 268 -12.36 13.44 2.05
C LEU A 268 -11.52 14.67 2.43
N ASP A 269 -12.20 15.76 2.85
CA ASP A 269 -11.56 17.03 3.22
C ASP A 269 -10.56 17.51 2.16
N GLY A 270 -10.93 17.44 0.87
CA GLY A 270 -10.12 17.88 -0.26
C GLY A 270 -8.98 16.93 -0.67
N SER A 271 -8.84 15.78 -0.06
CA SER A 271 -7.80 14.79 -0.38
C SER A 271 -8.41 13.50 -0.92
N VAL A 272 -7.76 12.89 -1.92
CA VAL A 272 -8.17 11.57 -2.43
C VAL A 272 -7.92 10.51 -1.36
N ALA A 273 -8.98 9.82 -0.94
CA ALA A 273 -8.91 8.91 0.20
C ALA A 273 -8.05 7.67 -0.05
N TYR A 274 -8.06 7.14 -1.27
CA TYR A 274 -7.38 5.89 -1.61
C TYR A 274 -6.44 6.07 -2.80
N ARG A 275 -5.28 5.41 -2.75
CA ARG A 275 -4.29 5.38 -3.85
C ARG A 275 -4.56 4.30 -4.89
N ASP A 276 -5.45 3.37 -4.60
CA ASP A 276 -5.85 2.25 -5.44
C ASP A 276 -7.22 1.69 -5.00
N ALA A 277 -7.52 0.43 -5.30
CA ALA A 277 -8.79 -0.22 -4.97
C ALA A 277 -8.89 -0.70 -3.50
N SER A 278 -7.90 -0.45 -2.64
CA SER A 278 -7.92 -0.97 -1.27
C SER A 278 -7.11 -0.18 -0.24
N HIS A 279 -6.03 0.49 -0.66
CA HIS A 279 -5.13 1.19 0.25
C HIS A 279 -5.45 2.68 0.33
N ILE A 280 -5.45 3.25 1.52
CA ILE A 280 -5.51 4.71 1.67
C ILE A 280 -4.27 5.37 1.05
N SER A 281 -4.43 6.61 0.57
CA SER A 281 -3.31 7.38 0.03
C SER A 281 -2.35 7.81 1.14
N VAL A 282 -1.11 8.11 0.78
CA VAL A 282 -0.11 8.66 1.72
C VAL A 282 -0.62 9.96 2.34
N GLU A 283 -1.24 10.82 1.52
CA GLU A 283 -1.82 12.08 1.98
C GLU A 283 -2.95 11.85 3.00
N MET A 284 -3.85 10.90 2.72
CA MET A 284 -4.92 10.55 3.66
C MET A 284 -4.37 9.95 4.94
N SER A 285 -3.40 9.05 4.87
CA SER A 285 -2.72 8.52 6.07
C SER A 285 -2.19 9.65 6.96
N LEU A 286 -1.48 10.62 6.38
CA LEU A 286 -0.97 11.78 7.11
C LEU A 286 -2.06 12.70 7.65
N LYS A 287 -3.15 12.86 6.92
CA LYS A 287 -4.31 13.67 7.36
C LYS A 287 -5.02 13.08 8.57
N LEU A 288 -5.00 11.77 8.69
CA LEU A 288 -5.56 11.05 9.84
C LEU A 288 -4.64 11.04 11.09
N LEU A 289 -3.42 11.58 10.98
CA LEU A 289 -2.44 11.60 12.08
C LEU A 289 -3.02 12.15 13.40
N PRO A 290 -3.74 13.29 13.47
CA PRO A 290 -4.24 13.79 14.75
C PRO A 290 -5.22 12.83 15.42
N LYS A 291 -6.10 12.19 14.64
CA LYS A 291 -7.05 11.18 15.15
C LYS A 291 -6.33 9.92 15.62
N PHE A 292 -5.33 9.50 14.88
CA PHE A 292 -4.52 8.33 15.21
C PHE A 292 -3.72 8.56 16.50
N GLU A 293 -3.05 9.71 16.62
CA GLU A 293 -2.30 10.12 17.79
C GLU A 293 -3.18 10.19 19.03
N GLN A 294 -4.36 10.83 18.95
CA GLN A 294 -5.32 10.91 20.05
C GLN A 294 -5.69 9.54 20.60
N VAL A 295 -5.91 8.56 19.72
CA VAL A 295 -6.22 7.19 20.13
C VAL A 295 -5.03 6.52 20.80
N LEU A 296 -3.79 6.73 20.32
CA LEU A 296 -2.59 6.18 20.96
C LEU A 296 -2.35 6.79 22.34
N ILE A 297 -2.58 8.10 22.49
CA ILE A 297 -2.53 8.78 23.82
C ILE A 297 -3.58 8.20 24.76
N ALA A 298 -4.83 8.03 24.31
CA ALA A 298 -5.89 7.43 25.11
C ALA A 298 -5.59 5.99 25.55
N LYS A 299 -4.71 5.29 24.83
CA LYS A 299 -4.20 3.96 25.20
C LYS A 299 -2.94 4.01 26.08
N GLY A 300 -2.45 5.18 26.44
CA GLY A 300 -1.29 5.36 27.33
C GLY A 300 0.07 5.16 26.68
N LEU A 301 0.19 5.32 25.35
CA LEU A 301 1.47 5.16 24.67
C LEU A 301 2.39 6.38 24.80
N PHE A 302 1.84 7.56 24.95
CA PHE A 302 2.58 8.84 24.99
C PHE A 302 2.15 9.68 26.22
N ALA A 303 1.92 9.02 27.34
CA ALA A 303 1.57 9.69 28.61
C ALA A 303 2.81 10.39 29.22
#